data_b1bde863646fd90606925bab92eb0107
#
_entry.id   b1bde863646fd90606925bab92eb0107
#
_cell.length_a   1.000
_cell.length_b   1.000
_cell.length_c   1.000
_cell.angle_alpha   90.00
_cell.angle_beta   90.00
_cell.angle_gamma   90.00
#
_symmetry.space_group_name_H-M   'P 1'
#
loop_
_entity.id
_entity.type
_entity.pdbx_description
1 polymer ?
#
loop_
_entity_poly.entity_id
_entity_poly.type
_entity_poly.pdbx_seq_one_letter_code
_entity_poly.pdbx_strand_id
1 'polypeptide(L)'
;MIVPTPAYMPFLSVPQLYGITVVEIPMLRRDAAWEFDFAAIEAAFRSGCKAFVLCNPHNPIGKVLTREEMLTLSALADRYDVRIFSDEIHASFVFDDARHIPFASINQKTAMQAITATSVSKAFNVPGTKCAQVILSNPDDRALWMRKAEWSEHQTATIGAVATIAAYEHGGPWFDEMFPYVLRNRDYVDEEMRTRFSTVGYVRPEGTYIAWLDFRPLGLQDPALFFLDRAQVALTDGLACGVVGRGCVRMNFAMPYPLLQECYDRMHQALVSEGLL
;
A
#
# COMPACT_ATOMS: atom_id res chain seq x y z
N MET A 1 -16.71 -7.20 2.33
CA MET A 1 -15.85 -6.06 2.02
C MET A 1 -14.88 -6.46 0.92
N ILE A 2 -14.68 -5.63 -0.08
CA ILE A 2 -13.71 -5.87 -1.17
C ILE A 2 -12.35 -5.33 -0.77
N VAL A 3 -11.31 -6.13 -1.04
CA VAL A 3 -9.91 -5.75 -0.90
C VAL A 3 -9.19 -6.05 -2.22
N PRO A 4 -8.73 -5.04 -2.98
CA PRO A 4 -7.86 -5.26 -4.13
C PRO A 4 -6.53 -5.88 -3.69
N THR A 5 -6.12 -6.98 -4.34
CA THR A 5 -4.89 -7.70 -3.99
C THR A 5 -3.87 -7.69 -5.15
N PRO A 6 -2.54 -7.73 -4.83
CA PRO A 6 -1.96 -7.87 -3.50
C PRO A 6 -2.21 -6.64 -2.62
N ALA A 7 -2.38 -6.85 -1.31
CA ALA A 7 -2.80 -5.81 -0.36
C ALA A 7 -1.92 -5.78 0.91
N TYR A 8 -2.00 -4.71 1.65
CA TYR A 8 -1.45 -4.67 3.01
C TYR A 8 -2.17 -5.71 3.89
N MET A 9 -1.41 -6.61 4.49
CA MET A 9 -1.91 -7.82 5.17
C MET A 9 -3.06 -7.59 6.16
N PRO A 10 -3.05 -6.54 6.99
CA PRO A 10 -4.15 -6.27 7.90
C PRO A 10 -5.50 -6.02 7.23
N PHE A 11 -5.55 -5.58 5.97
CA PHE A 11 -6.83 -5.46 5.26
C PHE A 11 -7.47 -6.81 4.97
N LEU A 12 -6.66 -7.87 4.93
CA LEU A 12 -7.14 -9.23 4.74
C LEU A 12 -7.52 -9.92 6.06
N SER A 13 -6.77 -9.65 7.15
CA SER A 13 -6.92 -10.37 8.41
C SER A 13 -7.82 -9.66 9.43
N VAL A 14 -7.68 -8.34 9.59
CA VAL A 14 -8.40 -7.61 10.64
C VAL A 14 -9.92 -7.63 10.47
N PRO A 15 -10.50 -7.44 9.26
CA PRO A 15 -11.95 -7.52 9.09
C PRO A 15 -12.54 -8.86 9.52
N GLN A 16 -11.82 -9.95 9.28
CA GLN A 16 -12.27 -11.30 9.63
C GLN A 16 -12.41 -11.48 11.15
N LEU A 17 -11.57 -10.79 11.96
CA LEU A 17 -11.68 -10.79 13.42
C LEU A 17 -13.01 -10.18 13.92
N TYR A 18 -13.64 -9.35 13.10
CA TYR A 18 -14.94 -8.71 13.36
C TYR A 18 -16.09 -9.38 12.59
N GLY A 19 -15.88 -10.58 12.05
CA GLY A 19 -16.90 -11.32 11.30
C GLY A 19 -17.22 -10.74 9.92
N ILE A 20 -16.36 -9.88 9.38
CA ILE A 20 -16.54 -9.28 8.05
C ILE A 20 -15.88 -10.19 7.01
N THR A 21 -16.68 -10.68 6.06
CA THR A 21 -16.16 -11.43 4.91
C THR A 21 -15.34 -10.54 4.01
N VAL A 22 -14.10 -10.94 3.72
CA VAL A 22 -13.21 -10.30 2.75
C VAL A 22 -13.35 -10.98 1.40
N VAL A 23 -13.55 -10.20 0.36
CA VAL A 23 -13.54 -10.63 -1.04
C VAL A 23 -12.30 -10.04 -1.68
N GLU A 24 -11.31 -10.89 -1.95
CA GLU A 24 -10.11 -10.51 -2.66
C GLU A 24 -10.42 -10.33 -4.15
N ILE A 25 -10.04 -9.19 -4.72
CA ILE A 25 -10.10 -8.96 -6.17
C ILE A 25 -8.68 -8.67 -6.66
N PRO A 26 -8.10 -9.57 -7.46
CA PRO A 26 -6.77 -9.35 -8.02
C PRO A 26 -6.71 -8.10 -8.87
N MET A 27 -5.70 -7.27 -8.63
CA MET A 27 -5.34 -6.20 -9.57
C MET A 27 -4.71 -6.80 -10.83
N LEU A 28 -5.00 -6.19 -11.95
CA LEU A 28 -4.48 -6.60 -13.25
C LEU A 28 -3.12 -5.95 -13.48
N ARG A 29 -2.11 -6.77 -13.78
CA ARG A 29 -0.83 -6.27 -14.26
C ARG A 29 -0.87 -6.18 -15.78
N ARG A 30 -0.70 -4.97 -16.31
CA ARG A 30 -0.63 -4.68 -17.75
C ARG A 30 0.74 -4.07 -18.04
N ASP A 31 1.61 -4.84 -18.70
CA ASP A 31 2.98 -4.41 -19.04
C ASP A 31 3.71 -3.74 -17.85
N ALA A 32 3.80 -2.42 -17.85
CA ALA A 32 4.47 -1.61 -16.86
C ALA A 32 3.51 -0.91 -15.86
N ALA A 33 2.25 -1.33 -15.77
CA ALA A 33 1.24 -0.71 -14.92
C ALA A 33 0.34 -1.72 -14.19
N TRP A 34 -0.28 -1.25 -13.11
CA TRP A 34 -1.31 -1.97 -12.39
C TRP A 34 -2.67 -1.30 -12.60
N GLU A 35 -3.72 -2.08 -12.75
CA GLU A 35 -5.08 -1.60 -12.98
C GLU A 35 -6.08 -2.33 -12.08
N PHE A 36 -7.19 -1.66 -11.75
CA PHE A 36 -8.34 -2.33 -11.16
C PHE A 36 -9.07 -3.20 -12.19
N ASP A 37 -9.49 -4.38 -11.78
CA ASP A 37 -10.52 -5.14 -12.50
C ASP A 37 -11.90 -4.58 -12.14
N PHE A 38 -12.31 -3.51 -12.83
CA PHE A 38 -13.61 -2.87 -12.58
C PHE A 38 -14.79 -3.78 -12.88
N ALA A 39 -14.64 -4.76 -13.76
CA ALA A 39 -15.69 -5.74 -14.04
C ALA A 39 -15.90 -6.68 -12.85
N ALA A 40 -14.81 -7.19 -12.27
CA ALA A 40 -14.86 -8.01 -11.06
C ALA A 40 -15.35 -7.20 -9.85
N ILE A 41 -14.91 -5.94 -9.71
CA ILE A 41 -15.37 -5.04 -8.65
C ILE A 41 -16.90 -4.83 -8.76
N GLU A 42 -17.42 -4.51 -9.96
CA GLU A 42 -18.85 -4.33 -10.17
C GLU A 42 -19.63 -5.60 -9.87
N ALA A 43 -19.15 -6.77 -10.29
CA ALA A 43 -19.76 -8.05 -9.99
C ALA A 43 -19.87 -8.31 -8.49
N ALA A 44 -18.81 -8.00 -7.73
CA ALA A 44 -18.81 -8.14 -6.28
C ALA A 44 -19.76 -7.13 -5.58
N PHE A 45 -19.86 -5.89 -6.06
CA PHE A 45 -20.85 -4.92 -5.57
C PHE A 45 -22.28 -5.41 -5.82
N ARG A 46 -22.54 -5.93 -7.02
CA ARG A 46 -23.84 -6.51 -7.39
C ARG A 46 -24.21 -7.71 -6.52
N SER A 47 -23.24 -8.50 -6.09
CA SER A 47 -23.44 -9.64 -5.17
C SER A 47 -23.65 -9.24 -3.71
N GLY A 48 -23.64 -7.94 -3.38
CA GLY A 48 -23.97 -7.42 -2.04
C GLY A 48 -22.78 -6.96 -1.20
N CYS A 49 -21.56 -6.86 -1.75
CA CYS A 49 -20.46 -6.22 -1.04
C CYS A 49 -20.74 -4.72 -0.84
N LYS A 50 -20.70 -4.25 0.41
CA LYS A 50 -21.07 -2.87 0.78
C LYS A 50 -19.89 -2.01 1.24
N ALA A 51 -18.67 -2.53 1.21
CA ALA A 51 -17.47 -1.79 1.55
C ALA A 51 -16.31 -2.15 0.61
N PHE A 52 -15.48 -1.16 0.29
CA PHE A 52 -14.28 -1.30 -0.54
C PHE A 52 -13.09 -0.63 0.16
N VAL A 53 -11.94 -1.28 0.17
CA VAL A 53 -10.68 -0.72 0.66
C VAL A 53 -9.93 -0.08 -0.51
N LEU A 54 -9.78 1.22 -0.45
CA LEU A 54 -8.98 2.02 -1.38
C LEU A 54 -7.67 2.39 -0.69
N CYS A 55 -6.58 1.72 -1.01
CA CYS A 55 -5.25 2.09 -0.56
C CYS A 55 -4.57 2.95 -1.64
N ASN A 56 -4.25 4.20 -1.36
CA ASN A 56 -3.68 5.12 -2.35
C ASN A 56 -2.66 6.09 -1.74
N PRO A 57 -1.38 6.00 -2.08
CA PRO A 57 -0.68 5.00 -2.91
C PRO A 57 -0.83 3.56 -2.41
N HIS A 58 -0.91 2.61 -3.35
CA HIS A 58 -1.29 1.23 -3.04
C HIS A 58 -0.10 0.39 -2.52
N ASN A 59 -0.17 -0.04 -1.28
CA ASN A 59 0.76 -0.99 -0.69
C ASN A 59 0.27 -2.44 -0.96
N PRO A 60 1.06 -3.32 -1.64
CA PRO A 60 2.52 -3.24 -1.80
C PRO A 60 3.05 -2.83 -3.17
N ILE A 61 2.21 -2.54 -4.14
CA ILE A 61 2.61 -2.42 -5.56
C ILE A 61 3.02 -1.01 -5.99
N GLY A 62 2.88 -0.03 -5.09
CA GLY A 62 3.30 1.35 -5.36
C GLY A 62 2.49 2.11 -6.40
N LYS A 63 1.31 1.60 -6.82
CA LYS A 63 0.42 2.32 -7.73
C LYS A 63 -0.13 3.58 -7.07
N VAL A 64 -0.14 4.68 -7.83
CA VAL A 64 -0.89 5.90 -7.50
C VAL A 64 -2.11 5.95 -8.43
N LEU A 65 -3.29 6.03 -7.85
CA LEU A 65 -4.53 6.00 -8.62
C LEU A 65 -4.77 7.33 -9.34
N THR A 66 -5.19 7.23 -10.58
CA THR A 66 -5.60 8.39 -11.37
C THR A 66 -6.97 8.92 -10.91
N ARG A 67 -7.25 10.18 -11.25
CA ARG A 67 -8.55 10.79 -10.98
C ARG A 67 -9.67 10.03 -11.68
N GLU A 68 -9.44 9.54 -12.88
CA GLU A 68 -10.39 8.79 -13.69
C GLU A 68 -10.73 7.43 -13.07
N GLU A 69 -9.72 6.70 -12.59
CA GLU A 69 -9.93 5.42 -11.88
C GLU A 69 -10.78 5.63 -10.62
N MET A 70 -10.48 6.67 -9.85
CA MET A 70 -11.22 7.00 -8.64
C MET A 70 -12.66 7.44 -8.93
N LEU A 71 -12.91 8.19 -10.01
CA LEU A 71 -14.25 8.57 -10.44
C LEU A 71 -15.04 7.36 -10.93
N THR A 72 -14.41 6.43 -11.64
CA THR A 72 -15.04 5.18 -12.07
C THR A 72 -15.45 4.34 -10.86
N LEU A 73 -14.55 4.19 -9.87
CA LEU A 73 -14.86 3.52 -8.60
C LEU A 73 -16.03 4.20 -7.88
N SER A 74 -16.01 5.54 -7.79
CA SER A 74 -17.06 6.32 -7.14
C SER A 74 -18.42 6.14 -7.82
N ALA A 75 -18.46 6.09 -9.15
CA ALA A 75 -19.70 5.86 -9.89
C ALA A 75 -20.28 4.46 -9.64
N LEU A 76 -19.42 3.44 -9.56
CA LEU A 76 -19.83 2.09 -9.18
C LEU A 76 -20.30 2.04 -7.72
N ALA A 77 -19.56 2.64 -6.81
CA ALA A 77 -19.89 2.70 -5.39
C ALA A 77 -21.28 3.37 -5.15
N ASP A 78 -21.56 4.45 -5.90
CA ASP A 78 -22.85 5.15 -5.86
C ASP A 78 -24.01 4.25 -6.32
N ARG A 79 -23.80 3.55 -7.45
CA ARG A 79 -24.83 2.66 -8.03
C ARG A 79 -25.26 1.53 -7.08
N TYR A 80 -24.32 1.02 -6.29
CA TYR A 80 -24.53 -0.14 -5.41
C TYR A 80 -24.58 0.20 -3.92
N ASP A 81 -24.57 1.50 -3.57
CA ASP A 81 -24.55 2.01 -2.19
C ASP A 81 -23.40 1.39 -1.39
N VAL A 82 -22.16 1.60 -1.85
CA VAL A 82 -20.94 1.08 -1.26
C VAL A 82 -20.15 2.18 -0.56
N ARG A 83 -19.60 1.88 0.60
CA ARG A 83 -18.69 2.78 1.35
C ARG A 83 -17.25 2.52 0.95
N ILE A 84 -16.46 3.59 0.86
CA ILE A 84 -15.04 3.54 0.52
C ILE A 84 -14.21 3.86 1.77
N PHE A 85 -13.46 2.88 2.26
CA PHE A 85 -12.40 3.12 3.23
C PHE A 85 -11.13 3.50 2.47
N SER A 86 -10.76 4.80 2.52
CA SER A 86 -9.59 5.34 1.82
C SER A 86 -8.40 5.42 2.78
N ASP A 87 -7.47 4.48 2.64
CA ASP A 87 -6.19 4.53 3.34
C ASP A 87 -5.18 5.33 2.53
N GLU A 88 -4.86 6.52 3.02
CA GLU A 88 -3.98 7.50 2.38
C GLU A 88 -2.67 7.71 3.17
N ILE A 89 -2.29 6.73 3.99
CA ILE A 89 -1.11 6.83 4.87
C ILE A 89 0.21 7.02 4.10
N HIS A 90 0.25 6.59 2.84
CA HIS A 90 1.42 6.75 1.95
C HIS A 90 1.36 7.99 1.07
N ALA A 91 0.39 8.89 1.25
CA ALA A 91 0.15 10.07 0.42
C ALA A 91 1.39 10.96 0.20
N SER A 92 2.30 11.02 1.18
CA SER A 92 3.53 11.82 1.09
C SER A 92 4.61 11.19 0.20
N PHE A 93 4.52 9.90 -0.10
CA PHE A 93 5.48 9.19 -0.97
C PHE A 93 4.89 9.00 -2.35
N VAL A 94 5.02 10.02 -3.18
CA VAL A 94 4.62 10.02 -4.58
C VAL A 94 5.79 10.53 -5.41
N PHE A 95 6.13 9.82 -6.47
CA PHE A 95 7.34 10.03 -7.25
C PHE A 95 7.03 10.51 -8.67
N ASP A 96 8.02 11.14 -9.28
CA ASP A 96 7.98 11.60 -10.68
C ASP A 96 6.78 12.51 -10.96
N ASP A 97 6.02 12.25 -12.03
CA ASP A 97 4.84 13.02 -12.42
C ASP A 97 3.54 12.55 -11.78
N ALA A 98 3.58 11.46 -10.99
CA ALA A 98 2.41 10.97 -10.27
C ALA A 98 1.98 11.98 -9.19
N ARG A 99 0.68 12.08 -8.94
CA ARG A 99 0.12 12.99 -7.93
C ARG A 99 -0.92 12.29 -7.10
N HIS A 100 -0.70 12.29 -5.80
CA HIS A 100 -1.75 11.86 -4.89
C HIS A 100 -2.89 12.87 -4.88
N ILE A 101 -4.11 12.36 -5.09
CA ILE A 101 -5.34 13.12 -4.95
C ILE A 101 -6.14 12.45 -3.83
N PRO A 102 -6.43 13.12 -2.71
CA PRO A 102 -7.27 12.56 -1.68
C PRO A 102 -8.66 12.21 -2.26
N PHE A 103 -9.11 10.97 -2.06
CA PHE A 103 -10.36 10.50 -2.67
C PHE A 103 -11.55 11.39 -2.30
N ALA A 104 -11.65 11.77 -1.02
CA ALA A 104 -12.72 12.65 -0.54
C ALA A 104 -12.70 14.07 -1.12
N SER A 105 -11.57 14.51 -1.72
CA SER A 105 -11.43 15.87 -2.26
C SER A 105 -11.89 16.03 -3.71
N ILE A 106 -12.17 14.93 -4.41
CA ILE A 106 -12.48 14.94 -5.86
C ILE A 106 -13.78 15.69 -6.14
N ASN A 107 -14.83 15.41 -5.39
CA ASN A 107 -16.13 16.09 -5.44
C ASN A 107 -16.98 15.75 -4.20
N GLN A 108 -18.18 16.34 -4.10
CA GLN A 108 -19.06 16.11 -2.97
C GLN A 108 -19.50 14.64 -2.84
N LYS A 109 -19.70 13.92 -3.95
CA LYS A 109 -20.09 12.50 -3.93
C LYS A 109 -18.98 11.64 -3.29
N THR A 110 -17.74 11.79 -3.74
CA THR A 110 -16.60 11.05 -3.16
C THR A 110 -16.40 11.38 -1.69
N ALA A 111 -16.62 12.65 -1.28
CA ALA A 111 -16.58 13.06 0.12
C ALA A 111 -17.62 12.32 0.97
N MET A 112 -18.84 12.17 0.45
CA MET A 112 -19.94 11.47 1.16
C MET A 112 -19.75 9.94 1.21
N GLN A 113 -18.99 9.36 0.29
CA GLN A 113 -18.67 7.93 0.25
C GLN A 113 -17.49 7.54 1.13
N ALA A 114 -16.57 8.48 1.40
CA ALA A 114 -15.28 8.21 1.99
C ALA A 114 -15.29 8.16 3.52
N ILE A 115 -14.55 7.19 4.05
CA ILE A 115 -13.94 7.19 5.38
C ILE A 115 -12.44 7.22 5.16
N THR A 116 -11.78 8.35 5.36
CA THR A 116 -10.36 8.50 5.06
C THR A 116 -9.52 8.27 6.29
N ALA A 117 -8.48 7.44 6.17
CA ALA A 117 -7.48 7.22 7.21
C ALA A 117 -6.11 7.71 6.76
N THR A 118 -5.39 8.42 7.63
CA THR A 118 -4.04 8.88 7.40
C THR A 118 -3.23 8.92 8.69
N SER A 119 -1.92 9.11 8.59
CA SER A 119 -1.03 9.26 9.74
C SER A 119 0.32 9.82 9.31
N VAL A 120 0.98 10.55 10.19
CA VAL A 120 2.39 10.97 10.03
C VAL A 120 3.37 9.79 10.16
N SER A 121 2.91 8.63 10.62
CA SER A 121 3.77 7.51 11.01
C SER A 121 4.65 6.96 9.88
N LYS A 122 4.20 7.07 8.62
CA LYS A 122 5.00 6.63 7.46
C LYS A 122 5.93 7.74 6.97
N ALA A 123 5.39 8.95 6.79
CA ALA A 123 6.16 10.09 6.31
C ALA A 123 7.34 10.44 7.24
N PHE A 124 7.13 10.34 8.54
CA PHE A 124 8.11 10.76 9.55
C PHE A 124 8.72 9.60 10.36
N ASN A 125 8.54 8.36 9.89
CA ASN A 125 9.13 7.15 10.49
C ASN A 125 8.84 7.00 11.99
N VAL A 126 7.60 7.29 12.43
CA VAL A 126 7.17 7.21 13.83
C VAL A 126 6.00 6.23 14.06
N PRO A 127 6.02 5.00 13.48
CA PRO A 127 4.90 4.07 13.62
C PRO A 127 4.68 3.58 15.06
N GLY A 128 5.74 3.64 15.89
CA GLY A 128 5.68 3.26 17.30
C GLY A 128 4.81 4.18 18.15
N THR A 129 4.53 5.41 17.70
CA THR A 129 3.72 6.38 18.46
C THR A 129 2.21 6.07 18.40
N LYS A 130 1.77 5.15 17.51
CA LYS A 130 0.40 4.63 17.46
C LYS A 130 -0.69 5.71 17.39
N CYS A 131 -0.54 6.67 16.49
CA CYS A 131 -1.51 7.73 16.25
C CYS A 131 -1.87 7.80 14.76
N ALA A 132 -3.16 7.79 14.49
CA ALA A 132 -3.72 7.96 13.15
C ALA A 132 -4.92 8.91 13.19
N GLN A 133 -5.25 9.51 12.07
CA GLN A 133 -6.38 10.39 11.92
C GLN A 133 -7.42 9.71 11.03
N VAL A 134 -8.69 9.75 11.46
CA VAL A 134 -9.84 9.38 10.63
C VAL A 134 -10.59 10.64 10.26
N ILE A 135 -10.75 10.88 8.96
CA ILE A 135 -11.43 12.04 8.41
C ILE A 135 -12.80 11.59 7.90
N LEU A 136 -13.85 12.12 8.52
CA LEU A 136 -15.25 11.81 8.24
C LEU A 136 -15.92 13.01 7.58
N SER A 137 -16.02 13.00 6.28
CA SER A 137 -16.67 14.09 5.52
C SER A 137 -18.20 13.95 5.52
N ASN A 138 -18.73 12.73 5.66
CA ASN A 138 -20.15 12.45 5.74
C ASN A 138 -20.68 12.73 7.16
N PRO A 139 -21.72 13.58 7.34
CA PRO A 139 -22.29 13.87 8.66
C PRO A 139 -22.84 12.64 9.38
N ASP A 140 -23.42 11.67 8.65
CA ASP A 140 -23.98 10.45 9.25
C ASP A 140 -22.88 9.55 9.82
N ASP A 141 -21.74 9.44 9.12
CA ASP A 141 -20.56 8.73 9.64
C ASP A 141 -20.03 9.40 10.90
N ARG A 142 -19.95 10.74 10.90
CA ARG A 142 -19.53 11.50 12.06
C ARG A 142 -20.48 11.28 13.25
N ALA A 143 -21.79 11.32 13.01
CA ALA A 143 -22.77 11.04 14.06
C ALA A 143 -22.67 9.61 14.57
N LEU A 144 -22.41 8.64 13.70
CA LEU A 144 -22.18 7.25 14.09
C LEU A 144 -20.88 7.10 14.90
N TRP A 145 -19.81 7.72 14.46
CA TRP A 145 -18.50 7.74 15.13
C TRP A 145 -18.63 8.27 16.56
N MET A 146 -19.25 9.43 16.73
CA MET A 146 -19.46 10.04 18.04
C MET A 146 -20.23 9.15 19.04
N ARG A 147 -21.06 8.22 18.54
CA ARG A 147 -21.81 7.27 19.39
C ARG A 147 -21.06 5.98 19.67
N LYS A 148 -20.10 5.58 18.82
CA LYS A 148 -19.52 4.22 18.83
C LYS A 148 -18.03 4.18 19.07
N ALA A 149 -17.30 5.26 18.79
CA ALA A 149 -15.84 5.25 18.72
C ALA A 149 -15.16 5.70 20.03
N GLU A 150 -15.90 6.00 21.08
CA GLU A 150 -15.36 6.47 22.36
C GLU A 150 -14.16 5.62 22.84
N TRP A 151 -14.31 4.29 22.82
CA TRP A 151 -13.22 3.40 23.22
C TRP A 151 -12.03 3.38 22.24
N SER A 152 -12.27 3.61 20.95
CA SER A 152 -11.21 3.67 19.94
C SER A 152 -10.38 4.94 20.07
N GLU A 153 -11.01 6.06 20.40
CA GLU A 153 -10.33 7.35 20.60
C GLU A 153 -9.51 7.39 21.88
N HIS A 154 -10.04 6.84 22.99
CA HIS A 154 -9.36 6.81 24.27
C HIS A 154 -8.05 6.01 24.28
N GLN A 155 -7.78 5.20 23.28
CA GLN A 155 -6.55 4.41 23.17
C GLN A 155 -5.43 5.14 22.43
N THR A 156 -5.66 6.35 21.92
CA THR A 156 -4.61 7.14 21.28
C THR A 156 -3.59 7.59 22.32
N ALA A 157 -2.34 7.18 22.16
CA ALA A 157 -1.27 7.56 23.07
C ALA A 157 -1.01 9.06 23.02
N THR A 158 -0.94 9.74 24.17
CA THR A 158 -0.64 11.18 24.24
C THR A 158 0.65 11.53 23.49
N ILE A 159 1.71 10.71 23.62
CA ILE A 159 2.96 10.91 22.90
C ILE A 159 2.75 10.84 21.38
N GLY A 160 1.81 10.03 20.90
CA GLY A 160 1.44 9.93 19.50
C GLY A 160 0.79 11.22 18.98
N ALA A 161 -0.10 11.82 19.77
CA ALA A 161 -0.72 13.11 19.42
C ALA A 161 0.33 14.22 19.37
N VAL A 162 1.22 14.30 20.38
CA VAL A 162 2.31 15.27 20.42
C VAL A 162 3.25 15.09 19.23
N ALA A 163 3.65 13.85 18.92
CA ALA A 163 4.52 13.55 17.78
C ALA A 163 3.84 13.93 16.44
N THR A 164 2.54 13.72 16.33
CA THR A 164 1.76 14.09 15.13
C THR A 164 1.75 15.60 14.93
N ILE A 165 1.49 16.38 15.98
CA ILE A 165 1.52 17.84 15.93
C ILE A 165 2.91 18.33 15.54
N ALA A 166 3.94 17.85 16.22
CA ALA A 166 5.33 18.24 15.93
C ALA A 166 5.75 17.90 14.49
N ALA A 167 5.33 16.74 13.97
CA ALA A 167 5.62 16.34 12.61
C ALA A 167 4.97 17.28 11.58
N TYR A 168 3.71 17.65 11.77
CA TYR A 168 3.02 18.58 10.86
C TYR A 168 3.54 20.00 10.96
N GLU A 169 3.88 20.50 12.17
CA GLU A 169 4.32 21.87 12.36
C GLU A 169 5.80 22.08 12.02
N HIS A 170 6.65 21.08 12.27
CA HIS A 170 8.10 21.24 12.27
C HIS A 170 8.85 20.19 11.43
N GLY A 171 8.18 19.14 10.96
CA GLY A 171 8.84 18.00 10.29
C GLY A 171 9.23 18.26 8.83
N GLY A 172 8.77 19.36 8.21
CA GLY A 172 9.03 19.67 6.80
C GLY A 172 10.50 19.58 6.40
N PRO A 173 11.42 20.30 7.07
CA PRO A 173 12.85 20.26 6.71
C PRO A 173 13.44 18.85 6.75
N TRP A 174 13.06 18.01 7.73
CA TRP A 174 13.51 16.62 7.79
C TRP A 174 12.95 15.81 6.61
N PHE A 175 11.69 15.99 6.26
CA PHE A 175 11.06 15.29 5.14
C PHE A 175 11.73 15.67 3.81
N ASP A 176 12.05 16.95 3.63
CA ASP A 176 12.70 17.47 2.42
C ASP A 176 14.11 16.89 2.20
N GLU A 177 14.83 16.54 3.29
CA GLU A 177 16.11 15.82 3.20
C GLU A 177 15.94 14.33 3.00
N MET A 178 14.95 13.71 3.66
CA MET A 178 14.71 12.27 3.63
C MET A 178 14.12 11.81 2.30
N PHE A 179 13.20 12.56 1.71
CA PHE A 179 12.49 12.16 0.50
C PHE A 179 13.42 11.93 -0.70
N PRO A 180 14.39 12.82 -1.02
CA PRO A 180 15.38 12.56 -2.08
C PRO A 180 16.22 11.31 -1.82
N TYR A 181 16.47 10.97 -0.55
CA TYR A 181 17.18 9.75 -0.19
C TYR A 181 16.38 8.50 -0.57
N VAL A 182 15.09 8.49 -0.26
CA VAL A 182 14.18 7.38 -0.60
C VAL A 182 13.99 7.30 -2.12
N LEU A 183 13.90 8.44 -2.81
CA LEU A 183 13.84 8.51 -4.27
C LEU A 183 15.09 7.86 -4.91
N ARG A 184 16.29 8.20 -4.43
CA ARG A 184 17.53 7.55 -4.89
C ARG A 184 17.51 6.04 -4.67
N ASN A 185 17.00 5.58 -3.54
CA ASN A 185 16.88 4.15 -3.26
C ASN A 185 15.94 3.47 -4.26
N ARG A 186 14.79 4.10 -4.58
CA ARG A 186 13.88 3.58 -5.60
C ARG A 186 14.55 3.49 -6.97
N ASP A 187 15.29 4.52 -7.35
CA ASP A 187 15.97 4.55 -8.66
C ASP A 187 17.07 3.48 -8.74
N TYR A 188 17.75 3.21 -7.62
CA TYR A 188 18.67 2.09 -7.51
C TYR A 188 17.94 0.74 -7.68
N VAL A 189 16.80 0.54 -7.01
CA VAL A 189 15.97 -0.66 -7.19
C VAL A 189 15.58 -0.85 -8.65
N ASP A 190 15.13 0.22 -9.30
CA ASP A 190 14.73 0.20 -10.71
C ASP A 190 15.89 -0.23 -11.63
N GLU A 191 17.09 0.31 -11.40
CA GLU A 191 18.30 -0.08 -12.15
C GLU A 191 18.66 -1.55 -11.92
N GLU A 192 18.61 -2.04 -10.68
CA GLU A 192 18.86 -3.44 -10.37
C GLU A 192 17.87 -4.38 -11.08
N MET A 193 16.59 -4.03 -11.04
CA MET A 193 15.55 -4.82 -11.69
C MET A 193 15.69 -4.82 -13.21
N ARG A 194 16.16 -3.71 -13.81
CA ARG A 194 16.37 -3.60 -15.25
C ARG A 194 17.61 -4.34 -15.72
N THR A 195 18.66 -4.43 -14.89
CA THR A 195 19.98 -4.97 -15.28
C THR A 195 20.19 -6.39 -14.78
N ARG A 196 20.28 -6.57 -13.46
CA ARG A 196 20.65 -7.85 -12.84
C ARG A 196 19.47 -8.79 -12.61
N PHE A 197 18.24 -8.25 -12.50
CA PHE A 197 17.02 -9.03 -12.22
C PHE A 197 15.99 -8.92 -13.35
N SER A 198 16.43 -8.79 -14.59
CA SER A 198 15.57 -8.49 -15.75
C SER A 198 14.51 -9.56 -16.04
N THR A 199 14.68 -10.80 -15.55
CA THR A 199 13.71 -11.88 -15.64
C THR A 199 12.65 -11.85 -14.52
N VAL A 200 12.89 -11.08 -13.44
CA VAL A 200 11.96 -10.94 -12.33
C VAL A 200 10.86 -9.95 -12.70
N GLY A 201 9.62 -10.33 -12.41
CA GLY A 201 8.49 -9.44 -12.68
C GLY A 201 8.50 -8.22 -11.75
N TYR A 202 8.53 -7.02 -12.34
CA TYR A 202 8.57 -5.76 -11.59
C TYR A 202 7.80 -4.68 -12.33
N VAL A 203 7.18 -3.80 -11.56
CA VAL A 203 6.62 -2.52 -12.02
C VAL A 203 7.20 -1.44 -11.14
N ARG A 204 7.80 -0.42 -11.74
CA ARG A 204 8.38 0.71 -11.01
C ARG A 204 7.30 1.40 -10.17
N PRO A 205 7.47 1.52 -8.85
CA PRO A 205 6.47 2.15 -8.01
C PRO A 205 6.37 3.66 -8.26
N GLU A 206 5.14 4.13 -8.45
CA GLU A 206 4.79 5.55 -8.55
C GLU A 206 4.68 6.20 -7.17
N GLY A 207 4.51 5.39 -6.13
CA GLY A 207 4.40 5.84 -4.73
C GLY A 207 4.80 4.76 -3.74
N THR A 208 4.69 5.06 -2.47
CA THR A 208 5.19 4.26 -1.34
C THR A 208 6.73 4.20 -1.29
N TYR A 209 7.29 3.39 -0.41
CA TYR A 209 8.73 3.04 -0.39
C TYR A 209 8.91 1.51 -0.43
N ILE A 210 8.03 0.86 -1.23
CA ILE A 210 7.91 -0.59 -1.31
C ILE A 210 8.05 -1.00 -2.77
N ALA A 211 8.86 -2.03 -3.02
CA ALA A 211 8.95 -2.74 -4.29
C ALA A 211 8.23 -4.09 -4.18
N TRP A 212 7.47 -4.44 -5.21
CA TRP A 212 6.84 -5.73 -5.37
C TRP A 212 7.58 -6.52 -6.44
N LEU A 213 8.18 -7.65 -6.05
CA LEU A 213 9.06 -8.45 -6.90
C LEU A 213 8.43 -9.83 -7.13
N ASP A 214 8.24 -10.19 -8.39
CA ASP A 214 7.60 -11.43 -8.82
C ASP A 214 8.66 -12.42 -9.35
N PHE A 215 8.97 -13.45 -8.58
CA PHE A 215 9.96 -14.47 -8.90
C PHE A 215 9.38 -15.72 -9.57
N ARG A 216 8.10 -15.72 -9.91
CA ARG A 216 7.47 -16.84 -10.64
C ARG A 216 8.13 -17.15 -12.00
N PRO A 217 8.62 -16.15 -12.77
CA PRO A 217 9.36 -16.43 -14.01
C PRO A 217 10.63 -17.26 -13.79
N LEU A 218 11.22 -17.23 -12.59
CA LEU A 218 12.37 -18.05 -12.19
C LEU A 218 11.96 -19.39 -11.55
N GLY A 219 10.66 -19.69 -11.49
CA GLY A 219 10.15 -20.95 -10.90
C GLY A 219 10.10 -20.95 -9.37
N LEU A 220 10.46 -19.86 -8.69
CA LEU A 220 10.44 -19.77 -7.22
C LEU A 220 9.01 -19.67 -6.71
N GLN A 221 8.59 -20.64 -5.89
CA GLN A 221 7.25 -20.67 -5.27
C GLN A 221 7.23 -19.98 -3.91
N ASP A 222 8.36 -19.97 -3.22
CA ASP A 222 8.54 -19.32 -1.91
C ASP A 222 9.86 -18.52 -1.91
N PRO A 223 9.89 -17.37 -2.60
CA PRO A 223 11.09 -16.56 -2.69
C PRO A 223 11.47 -15.92 -1.35
N ALA A 224 10.52 -15.70 -0.43
CA ALA A 224 10.82 -15.16 0.88
C ALA A 224 11.68 -16.13 1.71
N LEU A 225 11.31 -17.41 1.76
CA LEU A 225 12.09 -18.44 2.42
C LEU A 225 13.43 -18.67 1.70
N PHE A 226 13.42 -18.72 0.36
CA PHE A 226 14.63 -18.86 -0.43
C PHE A 226 15.69 -17.80 -0.10
N PHE A 227 15.32 -16.52 -0.10
CA PHE A 227 16.27 -15.44 0.20
C PHE A 227 16.65 -15.40 1.68
N LEU A 228 15.76 -15.78 2.59
CA LEU A 228 16.13 -15.89 4.00
C LEU A 228 17.24 -16.93 4.20
N ASP A 229 17.10 -18.09 3.60
CA ASP A 229 18.02 -19.22 3.79
C ASP A 229 19.32 -19.04 3.00
N ARG A 230 19.24 -18.60 1.73
CA ARG A 230 20.37 -18.54 0.82
C ARG A 230 21.11 -17.20 0.79
N ALA A 231 20.39 -16.11 1.05
CA ALA A 231 20.96 -14.75 1.01
C ALA A 231 21.02 -14.09 2.39
N GLN A 232 20.35 -14.67 3.41
CA GLN A 232 20.15 -14.01 4.72
C GLN A 232 19.49 -12.64 4.58
N VAL A 233 18.55 -12.53 3.64
CA VAL A 233 17.74 -11.35 3.39
C VAL A 233 16.29 -11.68 3.74
N ALA A 234 15.78 -11.03 4.78
CA ALA A 234 14.39 -11.21 5.22
C ALA A 234 13.46 -10.27 4.43
N LEU A 235 12.58 -10.85 3.62
CA LEU A 235 11.56 -10.15 2.85
C LEU A 235 10.16 -10.52 3.34
N THR A 236 9.17 -9.68 3.10
CA THR A 236 7.80 -10.06 3.38
C THR A 236 7.31 -11.04 2.30
N ASP A 237 6.83 -12.21 2.71
CA ASP A 237 6.20 -13.17 1.80
C ASP A 237 4.98 -12.55 1.11
N GLY A 238 4.97 -12.66 -0.22
CA GLY A 238 3.87 -12.12 -1.03
C GLY A 238 2.54 -12.83 -0.76
N LEU A 239 2.55 -14.09 -0.37
CA LEU A 239 1.33 -14.85 -0.01
C LEU A 239 0.58 -14.18 1.16
N ALA A 240 1.29 -13.53 2.08
CA ALA A 240 0.66 -12.76 3.15
C ALA A 240 -0.12 -11.55 2.63
N CYS A 241 0.17 -11.07 1.41
CA CYS A 241 -0.52 -9.96 0.77
C CYS A 241 -1.74 -10.39 -0.08
N GLY A 242 -2.14 -11.65 0.00
CA GLY A 242 -3.22 -12.27 -0.78
C GLY A 242 -2.74 -13.44 -1.63
N VAL A 243 -3.68 -14.30 -2.03
CA VAL A 243 -3.37 -15.54 -2.77
C VAL A 243 -2.56 -15.28 -4.05
N VAL A 244 -2.81 -14.16 -4.71
CA VAL A 244 -2.11 -13.73 -5.94
C VAL A 244 -0.62 -13.44 -5.71
N GLY A 245 -0.21 -13.25 -4.46
CA GLY A 245 1.18 -12.95 -4.08
C GLY A 245 2.09 -14.17 -3.95
N ARG A 246 1.57 -15.40 -4.17
CA ARG A 246 2.43 -16.60 -4.18
C ARG A 246 3.55 -16.47 -5.23
N GLY A 247 4.78 -16.74 -4.83
CA GLY A 247 5.95 -16.58 -5.69
C GLY A 247 6.44 -15.13 -5.82
N CYS A 248 5.87 -14.22 -5.03
CA CYS A 248 6.31 -12.82 -4.97
C CYS A 248 6.86 -12.46 -3.58
N VAL A 249 7.57 -11.36 -3.49
CA VAL A 249 7.96 -10.74 -2.22
C VAL A 249 7.69 -9.24 -2.22
N ARG A 250 7.48 -8.71 -1.03
CA ARG A 250 7.42 -7.27 -0.76
C ARG A 250 8.72 -6.83 -0.11
N MET A 251 9.43 -5.91 -0.75
CA MET A 251 10.68 -5.34 -0.26
C MET A 251 10.49 -3.87 0.12
N ASN A 252 10.90 -3.48 1.33
CA ASN A 252 10.97 -2.08 1.74
C ASN A 252 12.35 -1.52 1.34
N PHE A 253 12.39 -0.44 0.56
CA PHE A 253 13.63 0.21 0.16
C PHE A 253 13.95 1.51 0.93
N ALA A 254 13.10 1.92 1.89
CA ALA A 254 13.42 3.02 2.81
C ALA A 254 14.35 2.54 3.91
N MET A 255 15.58 2.25 3.53
CA MET A 255 16.66 1.78 4.39
C MET A 255 17.99 2.48 4.04
N PRO A 256 19.05 2.36 4.85
CA PRO A 256 20.37 2.87 4.48
C PRO A 256 20.84 2.32 3.14
N TYR A 257 21.26 3.21 2.25
CA TYR A 257 21.64 2.86 0.87
C TYR A 257 22.68 1.72 0.77
N PRO A 258 23.75 1.69 1.60
CA PRO A 258 24.71 0.57 1.56
C PRO A 258 24.07 -0.78 1.92
N LEU A 259 23.10 -0.79 2.85
CA LEU A 259 22.38 -2.02 3.19
C LEU A 259 21.46 -2.48 2.05
N LEU A 260 20.85 -1.52 1.35
CA LEU A 260 20.04 -1.83 0.17
C LEU A 260 20.90 -2.49 -0.92
N GLN A 261 22.08 -1.93 -1.18
CA GLN A 261 23.05 -2.52 -2.11
C GLN A 261 23.45 -3.93 -1.69
N GLU A 262 23.81 -4.12 -0.43
CA GLU A 262 24.19 -5.42 0.10
C GLU A 262 23.06 -6.44 -0.03
N CYS A 263 21.79 -6.05 0.22
CA CYS A 263 20.65 -6.94 0.01
C CYS A 263 20.54 -7.42 -1.43
N TYR A 264 20.63 -6.51 -2.40
CA TYR A 264 20.58 -6.87 -3.83
C TYR A 264 21.77 -7.73 -4.27
N ASP A 265 22.97 -7.45 -3.78
CA ASP A 265 24.16 -8.25 -4.07
C ASP A 265 24.00 -9.68 -3.55
N ARG A 266 23.56 -9.86 -2.31
CA ARG A 266 23.31 -11.18 -1.73
C ARG A 266 22.19 -11.94 -2.45
N MET A 267 21.08 -11.26 -2.78
CA MET A 267 19.99 -11.86 -3.54
C MET A 267 20.45 -12.33 -4.92
N HIS A 268 21.20 -11.51 -5.62
CA HIS A 268 21.74 -11.86 -6.94
C HIS A 268 22.71 -13.06 -6.85
N GLN A 269 23.67 -13.05 -5.91
CA GLN A 269 24.60 -14.17 -5.70
C GLN A 269 23.86 -15.46 -5.40
N ALA A 270 22.79 -15.43 -4.59
CA ALA A 270 21.98 -16.60 -4.29
C ALA A 270 21.31 -17.16 -5.53
N LEU A 271 20.73 -16.31 -6.40
CA LEU A 271 20.11 -16.74 -7.64
C LEU A 271 21.13 -17.34 -8.63
N VAL A 272 22.29 -16.70 -8.79
CA VAL A 272 23.38 -17.19 -9.66
C VAL A 272 23.91 -18.54 -9.15
N SER A 273 24.12 -18.71 -7.84
CA SER A 273 24.64 -19.95 -7.27
C SER A 273 23.70 -21.14 -7.43
N GLU A 274 22.41 -20.89 -7.56
CA GLU A 274 21.38 -21.91 -7.81
C GLU A 274 21.04 -22.06 -9.32
N GLY A 275 21.73 -21.32 -10.20
CA GLY A 275 21.54 -21.39 -11.65
C GLY A 275 20.20 -20.81 -12.14
N LEU A 276 19.64 -19.84 -11.40
CA LEU A 276 18.37 -19.20 -11.71
C LEU A 276 18.53 -17.89 -12.51
N LEU A 277 19.75 -17.33 -12.55
CA LEU A 277 20.17 -16.20 -13.38
C LEU A 277 21.43 -16.53 -14.15
#